data_a43cba206791930e4ea50c9dbce376bd
#
_entry.id   a43cba206791930e4ea50c9dbce376bd
#
_cell.length_a   1.000
_cell.length_b   1.000
_cell.length_c   1.000
_cell.angle_alpha   90.00
_cell.angle_beta   90.00
_cell.angle_gamma   90.00
#
_symmetry.space_group_name_H-M   'P 1'
#
loop_
_entity.id
_entity.type
_entity.pdbx_description
1 polymer ?
#
loop_
_entity_poly.entity_id
_entity_poly.type
_entity_poly.pdbx_seq_one_letter_code
_entity_poly.pdbx_strand_id
1 'polypeptide(L)'
;MLADFKGITLITNSVQCLPAAEKHHLKCILAGGNYHEYDRCTVGVETVEFVRRFNVDVAFFSSGSISDEGIISDSDAPQTAVRRAVLPNSKKTVVLLERTKQHQKLPYTLCRKVEVDGIIMLNGGEKL
;
A
#
# COMPACT_ATOMS: atom_id res chain seq x y z
N MET A 1 -9.02 -14.15 0.05
CA MET A 1 -9.25 -13.61 1.40
C MET A 1 -10.25 -12.45 1.41
N LEU A 2 -10.01 -11.36 0.71
CA LEU A 2 -10.99 -10.25 0.64
C LEU A 2 -12.33 -10.67 0.03
N ALA A 3 -12.31 -11.69 -0.82
CA ALA A 3 -13.50 -12.23 -1.46
C ALA A 3 -14.56 -12.77 -0.49
N ASP A 4 -14.14 -13.16 0.71
CA ASP A 4 -15.03 -13.74 1.71
C ASP A 4 -15.76 -12.69 2.54
N PHE A 5 -15.42 -11.41 2.33
CA PHE A 5 -15.97 -10.30 3.11
C PHE A 5 -16.92 -9.48 2.24
N LYS A 6 -18.21 -9.69 2.42
CA LYS A 6 -19.24 -8.90 1.73
C LYS A 6 -19.27 -7.47 2.28
N GLY A 7 -19.56 -6.52 1.41
CA GLY A 7 -19.69 -5.12 1.80
C GLY A 7 -18.37 -4.35 1.87
N ILE A 8 -17.27 -4.96 1.42
CA ILE A 8 -15.98 -4.28 1.36
C ILE A 8 -15.93 -3.34 0.17
N THR A 9 -15.45 -2.12 0.41
CA THR A 9 -15.07 -1.18 -0.65
C THR A 9 -13.55 -1.11 -0.70
N LEU A 10 -12.98 -1.41 -1.86
CA LEU A 10 -11.54 -1.32 -2.09
C LEU A 10 -11.22 0.03 -2.69
N ILE A 11 -10.30 0.76 -2.06
CA ILE A 11 -9.74 1.99 -2.60
C ILE A 11 -8.30 1.70 -2.96
N THR A 12 -7.92 1.90 -4.21
CA THR A 12 -6.60 1.50 -4.68
C THR A 12 -6.08 2.44 -5.76
N ASN A 13 -4.76 2.52 -5.85
CA ASN A 13 -4.08 3.13 -6.99
C ASN A 13 -3.47 2.07 -7.91
N SER A 14 -3.70 0.79 -7.64
CA SER A 14 -3.13 -0.32 -8.41
C SER A 14 -4.13 -0.88 -9.40
N VAL A 15 -3.77 -0.82 -10.67
CA VAL A 15 -4.57 -1.41 -11.75
C VAL A 15 -4.60 -2.94 -11.63
N GLN A 16 -3.58 -3.53 -11.05
CA GLN A 16 -3.50 -5.00 -10.87
C GLN A 16 -4.57 -5.54 -9.93
N CYS A 17 -5.16 -4.71 -9.09
CA CYS A 17 -6.23 -5.14 -8.20
C CYS A 17 -7.59 -5.26 -8.89
N LEU A 18 -7.77 -4.67 -10.07
CA LEU A 18 -9.07 -4.58 -10.72
C LEU A 18 -9.66 -5.95 -11.11
N PRO A 19 -8.90 -6.87 -11.73
CA PRO A 19 -9.47 -8.17 -12.09
C PRO A 19 -10.00 -8.94 -10.88
N ALA A 20 -9.30 -8.89 -9.76
CA ALA A 20 -9.74 -9.55 -8.53
C ALA A 20 -11.00 -8.89 -7.95
N ALA A 21 -11.04 -7.56 -7.97
CA ALA A 21 -12.22 -6.83 -7.50
C ALA A 21 -13.44 -7.16 -8.35
N GLU A 22 -13.29 -7.25 -9.67
CA GLU A 22 -14.37 -7.63 -10.58
C GLU A 22 -14.83 -9.07 -10.33
N LYS A 23 -13.88 -10.00 -10.21
CA LYS A 23 -14.18 -11.41 -9.99
C LYS A 23 -15.02 -11.63 -8.73
N HIS A 24 -14.75 -10.88 -7.67
CA HIS A 24 -15.41 -11.04 -6.39
C HIS A 24 -16.50 -9.99 -6.13
N HIS A 25 -16.86 -9.22 -7.15
CA HIS A 25 -17.92 -8.21 -7.09
C HIS A 25 -17.73 -7.19 -5.96
N LEU A 26 -16.49 -6.81 -5.71
CA LEU A 26 -16.18 -5.77 -4.74
C LEU A 26 -16.40 -4.41 -5.37
N LYS A 27 -16.95 -3.47 -4.59
CA LYS A 27 -16.96 -2.07 -5.00
C LYS A 27 -15.50 -1.61 -5.00
N CYS A 28 -15.05 -1.04 -6.12
CA CYS A 28 -13.68 -0.59 -6.27
C CYS A 28 -13.65 0.88 -6.67
N ILE A 29 -12.88 1.67 -5.93
CA ILE A 29 -12.61 3.07 -6.24
C ILE A 29 -11.15 3.14 -6.66
N LEU A 30 -10.92 3.47 -7.93
CA LEU A 30 -9.57 3.56 -8.49
C LEU A 30 -9.10 5.02 -8.48
N ALA A 31 -7.97 5.26 -7.84
CA ALA A 31 -7.36 6.58 -7.82
C ALA A 31 -6.78 6.94 -9.19
N GLY A 32 -7.11 8.12 -9.68
CA GLY A 32 -6.51 8.67 -10.89
C GLY A 32 -5.12 9.23 -10.61
N GLY A 33 -4.41 9.62 -11.67
CA GLY A 33 -3.08 10.20 -11.58
C GLY A 33 -2.22 9.81 -12.76
N ASN A 34 -0.91 9.99 -12.63
CA ASN A 34 0.05 9.57 -13.64
C ASN A 34 0.24 8.06 -13.57
N TYR A 35 0.08 7.38 -14.70
CA TYR A 35 0.24 5.94 -14.74
C TYR A 35 1.72 5.55 -14.73
N HIS A 36 2.11 4.75 -13.76
CA HIS A 36 3.44 4.19 -13.61
C HIS A 36 3.44 2.77 -14.18
N GLU A 37 3.94 2.63 -15.38
CA GLU A 37 3.79 1.39 -16.16
C GLU A 37 4.46 0.19 -15.49
N TYR A 38 5.65 0.37 -14.93
CA TYR A 38 6.39 -0.72 -14.30
C TYR A 38 5.61 -1.36 -13.14
N ASP A 39 5.07 -0.54 -12.27
CA ASP A 39 4.31 -1.01 -11.10
C ASP A 39 2.81 -1.10 -11.36
N ARG A 40 2.35 -0.68 -12.53
CA ARG A 40 0.94 -0.70 -12.94
C ARG A 40 0.03 -0.01 -11.91
N CYS A 41 0.43 1.17 -11.52
CA CYS A 41 -0.31 1.97 -10.55
C CYS A 41 -0.30 3.45 -10.94
N THR A 42 -1.18 4.22 -10.31
CA THR A 42 -1.18 5.67 -10.45
C THR A 42 -0.39 6.31 -9.32
N VAL A 43 0.30 7.40 -9.63
CA VAL A 43 1.10 8.19 -8.69
C VAL A 43 1.00 9.67 -9.04
N GLY A 44 1.56 10.51 -8.18
CA GLY A 44 1.63 11.94 -8.40
C GLY A 44 0.64 12.73 -7.57
N VAL A 45 0.58 14.04 -7.82
CA VAL A 45 -0.20 14.98 -7.01
C VAL A 45 -1.69 14.62 -6.99
N GLU A 46 -2.24 14.28 -8.14
CA GLU A 46 -3.67 13.94 -8.26
C GLU A 46 -4.00 12.68 -7.46
N THR A 47 -3.13 11.67 -7.49
CA THR A 47 -3.34 10.45 -6.72
C THR A 47 -3.28 10.73 -5.23
N VAL A 48 -2.28 11.49 -4.79
CA VAL A 48 -2.11 11.88 -3.38
C VAL A 48 -3.34 12.64 -2.88
N GLU A 49 -3.79 13.64 -3.63
CA GLU A 49 -4.97 14.44 -3.27
C GLU A 49 -6.22 13.58 -3.22
N PHE A 50 -6.36 12.64 -4.14
CA PHE A 50 -7.52 11.75 -4.19
C PHE A 50 -7.58 10.84 -2.96
N VAL A 51 -6.51 10.11 -2.67
CA VAL A 51 -6.52 9.14 -1.56
C VAL A 51 -6.62 9.81 -0.21
N ARG A 52 -6.16 11.03 -0.09
CA ARG A 52 -6.22 11.82 1.15
C ARG A 52 -7.64 12.10 1.61
N ARG A 53 -8.62 12.04 0.70
CA ARG A 53 -10.03 12.34 0.99
C ARG A 53 -10.73 11.25 1.80
N PHE A 54 -10.15 10.06 1.88
CA PHE A 54 -10.82 8.90 2.46
C PHE A 54 -10.31 8.61 3.86
N ASN A 55 -11.26 8.27 4.73
CA ASN A 55 -10.97 7.63 6.01
C ASN A 55 -11.20 6.15 5.82
N VAL A 56 -10.19 5.32 6.04
CA VAL A 56 -10.26 3.89 5.76
C VAL A 56 -10.16 3.07 7.04
N ASP A 57 -10.80 1.91 7.04
CA ASP A 57 -10.76 1.02 8.20
C ASP A 57 -9.41 0.32 8.31
N VAL A 58 -8.87 -0.15 7.18
CA VAL A 58 -7.56 -0.81 7.14
C VAL A 58 -6.83 -0.37 5.89
N ALA A 59 -5.59 0.02 6.04
CA ALA A 59 -4.68 0.27 4.93
C ALA A 59 -3.63 -0.83 4.85
N PHE A 60 -3.40 -1.35 3.65
CA PHE A 60 -2.35 -2.32 3.36
C PHE A 60 -1.32 -1.67 2.46
N PHE A 61 -0.08 -1.67 2.88
CA PHE A 61 1.03 -1.14 2.08
C PHE A 61 2.09 -2.20 1.88
N SER A 62 2.58 -2.34 0.65
CA SER A 62 3.85 -3.00 0.45
C SER A 62 4.96 -1.96 0.59
N SER A 63 6.11 -2.37 1.11
CA SER A 63 7.27 -1.49 1.23
C SER A 63 8.55 -2.26 0.95
N GLY A 64 9.61 -1.53 0.67
CA GLY A 64 10.88 -2.14 0.26
C GLY A 64 11.63 -2.83 1.39
N SER A 65 11.73 -2.22 2.55
CA SER A 65 12.52 -2.78 3.63
C SER A 65 12.15 -2.18 4.99
N ILE A 66 12.56 -2.89 6.04
CA ILE A 66 12.56 -2.38 7.41
C ILE A 66 13.99 -2.47 7.94
N SER A 67 14.50 -1.38 8.50
CA SER A 67 15.83 -1.34 9.10
C SER A 67 15.82 -1.95 10.50
N ASP A 68 17.01 -2.19 11.03
CA ASP A 68 17.15 -2.73 12.40
C ASP A 68 16.61 -1.77 13.46
N GLU A 69 16.61 -0.46 13.17
CA GLU A 69 16.02 0.55 14.06
C GLU A 69 14.49 0.67 13.91
N GLY A 70 13.88 -0.11 13.04
CA GLY A 70 12.44 -0.10 12.85
C GLY A 70 11.94 0.98 11.89
N ILE A 71 12.76 1.41 10.93
CA ILE A 71 12.35 2.37 9.90
C ILE A 71 11.89 1.60 8.67
N ILE A 72 10.65 1.82 8.27
CA ILE A 72 10.05 1.24 7.06
C ILE A 72 10.26 2.22 5.92
N SER A 73 10.89 1.78 4.85
CA SER A 73 11.32 2.66 3.76
C SER A 73 11.23 1.98 2.40
N ASP A 74 11.36 2.80 1.36
CA ASP A 74 11.30 2.34 -0.02
C ASP A 74 12.28 3.13 -0.89
N SER A 75 12.53 2.62 -2.11
CA SER A 75 13.34 3.29 -3.11
C SER A 75 12.50 4.12 -4.09
N ASP A 76 11.18 4.04 -4.03
CA ASP A 76 10.26 4.71 -4.96
C ASP A 76 9.58 5.89 -4.27
N ALA A 77 9.99 7.11 -4.63
CA ALA A 77 9.45 8.33 -4.03
C ALA A 77 7.96 8.54 -4.34
N PRO A 78 7.50 8.43 -5.61
CA PRO A 78 6.10 8.66 -5.91
C PRO A 78 5.14 7.69 -5.20
N GLN A 79 5.49 6.42 -5.12
CA GLN A 79 4.68 5.44 -4.41
C GLN A 79 4.65 5.69 -2.89
N THR A 80 5.81 6.04 -2.34
CA THR A 80 5.91 6.37 -0.91
C THR A 80 5.04 7.58 -0.57
N ALA A 81 4.97 8.57 -1.44
CA ALA A 81 4.13 9.75 -1.24
C ALA A 81 2.64 9.38 -1.17
N VAL A 82 2.18 8.47 -2.04
CA VAL A 82 0.79 7.99 -2.02
C VAL A 82 0.50 7.25 -0.70
N ARG A 83 1.38 6.35 -0.29
CA ARG A 83 1.20 5.58 0.96
C ARG A 83 1.17 6.49 2.18
N ARG A 84 2.05 7.49 2.24
CA ARG A 84 2.09 8.46 3.33
C ARG A 84 0.83 9.30 3.41
N ALA A 85 0.16 9.54 2.29
CA ALA A 85 -1.09 10.29 2.26
C ALA A 85 -2.25 9.51 2.87
N VAL A 86 -2.23 8.18 2.79
CA VAL A 86 -3.29 7.32 3.34
C VAL A 86 -3.08 7.06 4.84
N LEU A 87 -1.85 6.97 5.27
CA LEU A 87 -1.48 6.54 6.61
C LEU A 87 -2.21 7.27 7.74
N PRO A 88 -2.28 8.62 7.77
CA PRO A 88 -2.92 9.34 8.87
C PRO A 88 -4.43 9.11 8.99
N ASN A 89 -5.06 8.68 7.90
CA ASN A 89 -6.51 8.51 7.80
C ASN A 89 -6.95 7.05 7.91
N SER A 90 -6.06 6.18 8.35
CA SER A 90 -6.31 4.74 8.48
C SER A 90 -6.51 4.39 9.95
N LYS A 91 -7.57 3.64 10.26
CA LYS A 91 -7.78 3.14 11.62
C LYS A 91 -6.72 2.10 11.98
N LYS A 92 -6.40 1.21 11.03
CA LYS A 92 -5.35 0.22 11.18
C LYS A 92 -4.47 0.22 9.95
N THR A 93 -3.19 -0.02 10.15
CA THR A 93 -2.21 -0.08 9.07
C THR A 93 -1.43 -1.37 9.16
N VAL A 94 -1.37 -2.09 8.04
CA VAL A 94 -0.60 -3.34 7.91
C VAL A 94 0.39 -3.17 6.77
N VAL A 95 1.65 -3.48 7.05
CA VAL A 95 2.72 -3.39 6.05
C VAL A 95 3.15 -4.78 5.62
N LEU A 96 3.32 -4.95 4.32
CA LEU A 96 3.74 -6.19 3.69
C LEU A 96 5.19 -6.04 3.26
N LEU A 97 6.07 -6.90 3.75
CA LEU A 97 7.50 -6.86 3.48
C LEU A 97 7.99 -8.21 2.98
N GLU A 98 8.89 -8.21 2.01
CA GLU A 98 9.57 -9.43 1.60
C GLU A 98 10.72 -9.74 2.56
N ARG A 99 10.84 -11.00 2.98
CA ARG A 99 11.89 -11.43 3.92
C ARG A 99 13.29 -11.16 3.41
N THR A 100 13.49 -11.23 2.10
CA THR A 100 14.79 -11.06 1.48
C THR A 100 15.29 -9.61 1.46
N LYS A 101 14.41 -8.65 1.79
CA LYS A 101 14.70 -7.21 1.72
C LYS A 101 14.72 -6.54 3.08
N GLN A 102 15.08 -7.28 4.13
CA GLN A 102 15.17 -6.74 5.49
C GLN A 102 16.52 -6.09 5.75
N HIS A 103 16.59 -5.38 6.87
CA HIS A 103 17.83 -4.79 7.43
C HIS A 103 18.42 -3.63 6.65
N GLN A 104 17.63 -3.04 5.73
CA GLN A 104 18.08 -1.90 4.93
C GLN A 104 17.27 -0.65 5.25
N LYS A 105 17.94 0.48 5.21
CA LYS A 105 17.27 1.78 5.23
C LYS A 105 17.38 2.36 3.84
N LEU A 106 16.24 2.38 3.13
CA LEU A 106 16.15 2.88 1.77
C LEU A 106 15.91 4.40 1.77
N PRO A 107 16.08 5.08 0.62
CA PRO A 107 16.08 6.55 0.57
C PRO A 107 14.83 7.24 1.07
N TYR A 108 13.66 6.63 0.91
CA TYR A 108 12.40 7.30 1.25
C TYR A 108 11.71 6.60 2.40
N THR A 109 11.58 7.29 3.52
CA THR A 109 10.94 6.75 4.71
C THR A 109 9.42 6.80 4.55
N LEU A 110 8.77 5.65 4.75
CA LEU A 110 7.32 5.58 4.83
C LEU A 110 6.84 5.90 6.24
N CYS A 111 7.33 5.16 7.23
CA CYS A 111 6.93 5.31 8.63
C CYS A 111 7.87 4.52 9.54
N ARG A 112 7.60 4.57 10.84
CA ARG A 112 8.28 3.75 11.83
C ARG A 112 7.43 2.52 12.16
N LYS A 113 8.09 1.43 12.55
CA LYS A 113 7.42 0.20 12.95
C LYS A 113 6.35 0.43 14.02
N VAL A 114 6.60 1.34 14.96
CA VAL A 114 5.67 1.65 16.04
C VAL A 114 4.37 2.31 15.57
N GLU A 115 4.37 2.87 14.36
CA GLU A 115 3.20 3.53 13.78
C GLU A 115 2.24 2.57 13.07
N VAL A 116 2.62 1.30 12.91
CA VAL A 116 1.80 0.31 12.20
C VAL A 116 1.27 -0.74 13.16
N ASP A 117 0.11 -1.29 12.84
CA ASP A 117 -0.57 -2.28 13.67
C ASP A 117 -0.08 -3.70 13.40
N GLY A 118 0.45 -3.94 12.21
CA GLY A 118 0.96 -5.26 11.86
C GLY A 118 1.95 -5.22 10.71
N ILE A 119 2.82 -6.21 10.69
CA ILE A 119 3.75 -6.45 9.60
C ILE A 119 3.60 -7.90 9.18
N ILE A 120 3.35 -8.10 7.88
CA ILE A 120 3.29 -9.44 7.30
C ILE A 120 4.54 -9.63 6.45
N MET A 121 5.33 -10.64 6.83
CA MET A 121 6.55 -10.98 6.09
C MET A 121 6.18 -11.98 5.00
N LEU A 122 6.46 -11.62 3.75
CA LEU A 122 6.21 -12.47 2.60
C LEU A 122 7.49 -13.19 2.21
N ASN A 123 7.36 -14.46 1.82
CA ASN A 123 8.45 -15.17 1.18
C ASN A 123 8.54 -14.73 -0.28
N GLY A 124 9.74 -14.75 -0.85
CA GLY A 124 9.92 -14.35 -2.24
C GLY A 124 8.94 -15.08 -3.16
N GLY A 125 8.23 -14.31 -4.01
CA GLY A 125 7.25 -14.85 -4.95
C GLY A 125 5.83 -14.98 -4.43
N GLU A 126 5.56 -14.76 -3.14
CA GLU A 126 4.19 -14.72 -2.64
C GLU A 126 3.45 -13.49 -3.17
N LYS A 127 2.18 -13.68 -3.52
CA LYS A 127 1.30 -12.60 -3.98
C LYS A 127 0.04 -12.57 -3.12
N LEU A 128 -0.46 -11.39 -2.94
CA LEU A 128 -1.74 -11.18 -2.25
C LEU A 128 -2.94 -11.52 -3.13
#